data_ab8b66d556e8c50aea97a7bc91220a59
#
_entry.id   ab8b66d556e8c50aea97a7bc91220a59
#
_cell.length_a   1.000
_cell.length_b   1.000
_cell.length_c   1.000
_cell.angle_alpha   90.00
_cell.angle_beta   90.00
_cell.angle_gamma   90.00
#
_symmetry.space_group_name_H-M   'P 1'
#
loop_
_entity.id
_entity.type
_entity.pdbx_description
1 polymer ?
#
loop_
_entity_poly.entity_id
_entity_poly.type
_entity_poly.pdbx_seq_one_letter_code
_entity_poly.pdbx_strand_id
1 'polypeptide(L)'
;MASVSAAEFWTDLYTRGGDGWELRQPAPPLVDFVEHTPPPRGRVAVPGCGRGHDVRYLDAHGYAAVGFDFSPAAIAQARSLAKNERVPAEFVQQDIFTLDRDFGHAFDGVWEYTCFCAIEPRRRAEYVRTMAAILRPGGWLLACFFPMRRRAAGPPFPVSEREVRRLFAARFRVERAFQPRSVRPRQGQEWMVLLRKTNG
;
A
#
# COMPACT_ATOMS: atom_id res chain seq x y z
N MET A 1 1.71 -1.98 -25.92
CA MET A 1 0.97 -1.72 -24.67
C MET A 1 1.91 -1.02 -23.70
N ALA A 2 1.44 -0.02 -22.96
CA ALA A 2 2.25 0.64 -21.94
C ALA A 2 2.71 -0.37 -20.87
N SER A 3 3.91 -0.17 -20.31
CA SER A 3 4.44 -1.00 -19.23
C SER A 3 3.68 -0.74 -17.93
N VAL A 4 3.55 -1.75 -17.08
CA VAL A 4 3.03 -1.59 -15.71
C VAL A 4 3.85 -0.60 -14.85
N SER A 5 5.07 -0.27 -15.30
CA SER A 5 5.92 0.73 -14.67
C SER A 5 5.65 2.16 -15.19
N ALA A 6 4.68 2.35 -16.07
CA ALA A 6 4.29 3.65 -16.62
C ALA A 6 2.93 4.07 -16.10
N ALA A 7 2.79 5.35 -15.75
CA ALA A 7 1.55 5.92 -15.19
C ALA A 7 0.37 5.80 -16.16
N GLU A 8 0.64 5.85 -17.46
CA GLU A 8 -0.38 5.74 -18.52
C GLU A 8 -1.11 4.40 -18.48
N PHE A 9 -0.41 3.30 -18.19
CA PHE A 9 -1.04 1.97 -18.04
C PHE A 9 -2.14 1.98 -16.99
N TRP A 10 -1.85 2.54 -15.82
CA TRP A 10 -2.79 2.59 -14.70
C TRP A 10 -3.88 3.65 -14.93
N THR A 11 -3.51 4.80 -15.49
CA THR A 11 -4.45 5.87 -15.83
C THR A 11 -5.54 5.36 -16.78
N ASP A 12 -5.16 4.58 -17.79
CA ASP A 12 -6.09 3.94 -18.70
C ASP A 12 -7.09 3.01 -17.96
N LEU A 13 -6.61 2.21 -17.00
CA LEU A 13 -7.46 1.31 -16.22
C LEU A 13 -8.44 2.09 -15.33
N TYR A 14 -7.99 3.17 -14.68
CA TYR A 14 -8.88 4.03 -13.87
C TYR A 14 -9.94 4.75 -14.69
N THR A 15 -9.63 5.12 -15.94
CA THR A 15 -10.56 5.84 -16.81
C THR A 15 -11.55 4.92 -17.54
N ARG A 16 -11.15 3.69 -17.88
CA ARG A 16 -11.96 2.74 -18.63
C ARG A 16 -12.73 1.74 -17.76
N GLY A 17 -12.55 1.76 -16.42
CA GLY A 17 -13.21 0.81 -15.52
C GLY A 17 -12.59 -0.59 -15.54
N GLY A 18 -11.32 -0.72 -15.92
CA GLY A 18 -10.54 -1.97 -15.91
C GLY A 18 -9.88 -2.29 -14.57
N ASP A 19 -10.27 -1.62 -13.52
CA ASP A 19 -9.67 -1.61 -12.18
C ASP A 19 -10.27 -2.70 -11.26
N GLY A 20 -10.20 -3.94 -11.67
CA GLY A 20 -10.76 -5.10 -10.94
C GLY A 20 -10.23 -5.32 -9.51
N TRP A 21 -9.27 -4.51 -9.05
CA TRP A 21 -8.82 -4.49 -7.65
C TRP A 21 -9.64 -3.59 -6.75
N GLU A 22 -10.45 -2.68 -7.33
CA GLU A 22 -11.25 -1.68 -6.63
C GLU A 22 -12.32 -2.32 -5.74
N LEU A 23 -12.33 -1.99 -4.45
CA LEU A 23 -13.29 -2.50 -3.48
C LEU A 23 -14.43 -1.52 -3.18
N ARG A 24 -14.30 -0.26 -3.58
CA ARG A 24 -15.22 0.86 -3.27
C ARG A 24 -15.45 1.07 -1.78
N GLN A 25 -14.56 0.56 -0.96
CA GLN A 25 -14.56 0.66 0.49
C GLN A 25 -13.12 0.49 1.01
N PRO A 26 -12.82 0.86 2.26
CA PRO A 26 -11.56 0.53 2.88
C PRO A 26 -11.30 -0.98 2.87
N ALA A 27 -10.05 -1.37 2.77
CA ALA A 27 -9.65 -2.77 2.77
C ALA A 27 -10.09 -3.45 4.07
N PRO A 28 -10.91 -4.53 4.04
CA PRO A 28 -11.36 -5.19 5.27
C PRO A 28 -10.24 -5.62 6.21
N PRO A 29 -9.06 -6.09 5.72
CA PRO A 29 -7.91 -6.35 6.58
C PRO A 29 -7.39 -5.14 7.35
N LEU A 30 -7.45 -3.93 6.75
CA LEU A 30 -7.09 -2.70 7.44
C LEU A 30 -8.09 -2.34 8.52
N VAL A 31 -9.38 -2.39 8.18
CA VAL A 31 -10.49 -2.10 9.10
C VAL A 31 -10.39 -2.99 10.34
N ASP A 32 -10.33 -4.32 10.14
CA ASP A 32 -10.21 -5.29 11.23
C ASP A 32 -8.97 -5.03 12.11
N PHE A 33 -7.84 -4.68 11.49
CA PHE A 33 -6.60 -4.41 12.24
C PHE A 33 -6.68 -3.12 13.05
N VAL A 34 -7.19 -2.03 12.46
CA VAL A 34 -7.31 -0.73 13.14
C VAL A 34 -8.32 -0.79 14.29
N GLU A 35 -9.40 -1.53 14.14
CA GLU A 35 -10.43 -1.67 15.17
C GLU A 35 -10.00 -2.54 16.37
N HIS A 36 -9.21 -3.60 16.13
CA HIS A 36 -8.89 -4.58 17.17
C HIS A 36 -7.43 -4.53 17.66
N THR A 37 -6.51 -4.07 16.83
CA THR A 37 -5.07 -4.07 17.16
C THR A 37 -4.38 -2.85 16.53
N PRO A 38 -4.85 -1.62 16.80
CA PRO A 38 -4.39 -0.43 16.11
C PRO A 38 -2.87 -0.25 16.25
N PRO A 39 -2.14 0.01 15.16
CA PRO A 39 -0.75 0.40 15.27
C PRO A 39 -0.63 1.79 15.89
N PRO A 40 0.54 2.18 16.41
CA PRO A 40 0.74 3.52 16.95
C PRO A 40 0.31 4.59 15.95
N ARG A 41 -0.46 5.57 16.42
CA ARG A 41 -0.88 6.72 15.60
C ARG A 41 0.33 7.55 15.21
N GLY A 42 0.18 8.26 14.12
CA GLY A 42 1.21 9.12 13.57
C GLY A 42 0.97 9.40 12.10
N ARG A 43 2.00 9.84 11.40
CA ARG A 43 1.94 10.06 9.96
C ARG A 43 2.14 8.74 9.20
N VAL A 44 1.18 8.40 8.33
CA VAL A 44 1.15 7.11 7.63
C VAL A 44 1.18 7.31 6.12
N ALA A 45 2.13 6.68 5.44
CA ALA A 45 2.15 6.64 3.97
C ALA A 45 1.32 5.46 3.45
N VAL A 46 0.56 5.71 2.39
CA VAL A 46 -0.22 4.70 1.66
C VAL A 46 0.24 4.70 0.21
N PRO A 47 1.25 3.88 -0.17
CA PRO A 47 1.75 3.81 -1.53
C PRO A 47 0.76 3.09 -2.45
N GLY A 48 0.58 3.60 -3.69
CA GLY A 48 -0.39 3.07 -4.65
C GLY A 48 -1.82 3.20 -4.13
N CYS A 49 -2.17 4.36 -3.55
CA CYS A 49 -3.42 4.56 -2.81
C CYS A 49 -4.69 4.49 -3.68
N GLY A 50 -4.57 4.52 -5.01
CA GLY A 50 -5.70 4.51 -5.92
C GLY A 50 -6.72 5.61 -5.60
N ARG A 51 -8.00 5.23 -5.42
CA ARG A 51 -9.09 6.15 -5.03
C ARG A 51 -9.07 6.56 -3.56
N GLY A 52 -8.05 6.15 -2.78
CA GLY A 52 -7.80 6.64 -1.44
C GLY A 52 -8.80 6.21 -0.37
N HIS A 53 -9.49 5.08 -0.53
CA HIS A 53 -10.43 4.58 0.49
C HIS A 53 -9.72 4.32 1.83
N ASP A 54 -8.55 3.67 1.79
CA ASP A 54 -7.77 3.36 2.99
C ASP A 54 -7.18 4.64 3.63
N VAL A 55 -6.79 5.62 2.81
CA VAL A 55 -6.28 6.92 3.30
C VAL A 55 -7.36 7.65 4.09
N ARG A 56 -8.57 7.78 3.51
CA ARG A 56 -9.70 8.43 4.19
C ARG A 56 -10.11 7.70 5.47
N TYR A 57 -10.08 6.36 5.43
CA TYR A 57 -10.37 5.56 6.60
C TYR A 57 -9.35 5.79 7.72
N LEU A 58 -8.06 5.75 7.41
CA LEU A 58 -7.00 6.02 8.38
C LEU A 58 -7.12 7.43 8.98
N ASP A 59 -7.36 8.43 8.14
CA ASP A 59 -7.50 9.82 8.58
C ASP A 59 -8.69 9.98 9.54
N ALA A 60 -9.85 9.39 9.21
CA ALA A 60 -11.03 9.36 10.08
C ALA A 60 -10.78 8.65 11.43
N HIS A 61 -9.76 7.80 11.53
CA HIS A 61 -9.36 7.10 12.75
C HIS A 61 -8.17 7.75 13.47
N GLY A 62 -7.81 8.98 13.10
CA GLY A 62 -6.82 9.80 13.80
C GLY A 62 -5.36 9.51 13.42
N TYR A 63 -5.12 8.95 12.23
CA TYR A 63 -3.81 8.93 11.60
C TYR A 63 -3.67 10.11 10.65
N ALA A 64 -2.49 10.73 10.55
CA ALA A 64 -2.20 11.71 9.50
C ALA A 64 -1.80 10.97 8.21
N ALA A 65 -2.79 10.47 7.47
CA ALA A 65 -2.55 9.61 6.32
C ALA A 65 -2.26 10.39 5.04
N VAL A 66 -1.24 9.97 4.30
CA VAL A 66 -0.86 10.54 2.99
C VAL A 66 -0.90 9.44 1.94
N GLY A 67 -1.78 9.61 0.95
CA GLY A 67 -1.88 8.69 -0.19
C GLY A 67 -0.97 9.10 -1.34
N PHE A 68 -0.22 8.14 -1.87
CA PHE A 68 0.64 8.33 -3.04
C PHE A 68 0.18 7.45 -4.19
N ASP A 69 0.02 8.05 -5.36
CA ASP A 69 -0.18 7.32 -6.61
C ASP A 69 0.44 8.12 -7.76
N PHE A 70 1.00 7.44 -8.74
CA PHE A 70 1.57 8.16 -9.90
C PHE A 70 0.54 8.41 -11.00
N SER A 71 -0.64 7.75 -10.96
CA SER A 71 -1.74 8.01 -11.88
C SER A 71 -2.47 9.31 -11.54
N PRO A 72 -2.48 10.32 -12.41
CA PRO A 72 -3.23 11.55 -12.19
C PRO A 72 -4.74 11.29 -12.07
N ALA A 73 -5.27 10.27 -12.78
CA ALA A 73 -6.67 9.90 -12.70
C ALA A 73 -7.05 9.35 -11.32
N ALA A 74 -6.20 8.49 -10.73
CA ALA A 74 -6.40 7.98 -9.38
C ALA A 74 -6.42 9.11 -8.35
N ILE A 75 -5.43 10.00 -8.38
CA ILE A 75 -5.33 11.14 -7.45
C ILE A 75 -6.50 12.12 -7.59
N ALA A 76 -6.94 12.42 -8.83
CA ALA A 76 -8.09 13.29 -9.05
C ALA A 76 -9.37 12.69 -8.43
N GLN A 77 -9.60 11.39 -8.62
CA GLN A 77 -10.73 10.68 -8.03
C GLN A 77 -10.64 10.60 -6.50
N ALA A 78 -9.45 10.32 -5.95
CA ALA A 78 -9.23 10.29 -4.50
C ALA A 78 -9.56 11.63 -3.84
N ARG A 79 -9.06 12.73 -4.41
CA ARG A 79 -9.35 14.10 -3.93
C ARG A 79 -10.84 14.44 -4.02
N SER A 80 -11.50 14.06 -5.12
CA SER A 80 -12.94 14.28 -5.30
C SER A 80 -13.76 13.55 -4.23
N LEU A 81 -13.44 12.29 -3.97
CA LEU A 81 -14.11 11.49 -2.94
C LEU A 81 -13.89 12.06 -1.53
N ALA A 82 -12.65 12.44 -1.19
CA ALA A 82 -12.34 13.05 0.10
C ALA A 82 -13.10 14.37 0.32
N LYS A 83 -13.20 15.22 -0.72
CA LYS A 83 -14.00 16.46 -0.69
C LYS A 83 -15.47 16.16 -0.43
N ASN A 84 -16.05 15.19 -1.13
CA ASN A 84 -17.46 14.82 -0.99
C ASN A 84 -17.78 14.28 0.41
N GLU A 85 -16.86 13.52 0.99
CA GLU A 85 -16.97 12.95 2.33
C GLU A 85 -16.54 13.94 3.43
N ARG A 86 -16.00 15.12 3.07
CA ARG A 86 -15.46 16.14 3.99
C ARG A 86 -14.33 15.60 4.88
N VAL A 87 -13.50 14.72 4.35
CA VAL A 87 -12.32 14.17 5.04
C VAL A 87 -11.08 14.96 4.59
N PRO A 88 -10.24 15.48 5.50
CA PRO A 88 -9.05 16.30 5.17
C PRO A 88 -7.85 15.44 4.71
N ALA A 89 -8.07 14.32 4.07
CA ALA A 89 -7.04 13.41 3.63
C ALA A 89 -6.09 14.01 2.58
N GLU A 90 -4.81 13.80 2.73
CA GLU A 90 -3.75 14.29 1.83
C GLU A 90 -3.48 13.28 0.71
N PHE A 91 -3.37 13.76 -0.55
CA PHE A 91 -3.04 12.95 -1.71
C PHE A 91 -1.96 13.62 -2.55
N VAL A 92 -0.89 12.88 -2.87
CA VAL A 92 0.25 13.36 -3.64
C VAL A 92 0.42 12.49 -4.89
N GLN A 93 0.45 13.16 -6.06
CA GLN A 93 0.78 12.49 -7.30
C GLN A 93 2.30 12.34 -7.38
N GLN A 94 2.80 11.13 -7.13
CA GLN A 94 4.24 10.84 -7.17
C GLN A 94 4.51 9.36 -7.40
N ASP A 95 5.61 9.07 -8.09
CA ASP A 95 6.12 7.71 -8.23
C ASP A 95 6.65 7.23 -6.88
N ILE A 96 6.14 6.09 -6.41
CA ILE A 96 6.52 5.48 -5.13
C ILE A 96 8.03 5.21 -5.01
N PHE A 97 8.73 5.06 -6.11
CA PHE A 97 10.17 4.83 -6.15
C PHE A 97 11.03 6.08 -5.94
N THR A 98 10.41 7.24 -5.86
CA THR A 98 11.08 8.54 -5.64
C THR A 98 10.71 9.18 -4.30
N LEU A 99 9.89 8.52 -3.48
CA LEU A 99 9.40 9.08 -2.22
C LEU A 99 10.51 9.40 -1.22
N ASP A 100 11.61 8.68 -1.25
CA ASP A 100 12.75 8.89 -0.37
C ASP A 100 13.46 10.24 -0.57
N ARG A 101 13.29 10.86 -1.75
CA ARG A 101 13.87 12.19 -2.06
C ARG A 101 13.19 13.31 -1.28
N ASP A 102 11.86 13.22 -1.13
CA ASP A 102 11.06 14.30 -0.56
C ASP A 102 10.56 13.97 0.86
N PHE A 103 10.52 12.67 1.21
CA PHE A 103 9.88 12.17 2.43
C PHE A 103 10.82 11.30 3.29
N GLY A 104 12.13 11.48 3.21
CA GLY A 104 13.08 10.73 4.03
C GLY A 104 12.76 10.85 5.53
N HIS A 105 12.54 9.69 6.19
CA HIS A 105 12.16 9.61 7.62
C HIS A 105 10.92 10.42 8.02
N ALA A 106 9.99 10.68 7.10
CA ALA A 106 8.82 11.51 7.34
C ALA A 106 7.63 10.76 7.97
N PHE A 107 7.63 9.43 7.93
CA PHE A 107 6.48 8.63 8.35
C PHE A 107 6.75 7.75 9.55
N ASP A 108 5.74 7.63 10.42
CA ASP A 108 5.72 6.69 11.55
C ASP A 108 5.29 5.29 11.09
N GLY A 109 4.48 5.23 10.04
CA GLY A 109 3.96 3.99 9.48
C GLY A 109 3.78 4.00 7.97
N VAL A 110 3.68 2.79 7.42
CA VAL A 110 3.27 2.53 6.03
C VAL A 110 2.14 1.51 6.04
N TRP A 111 1.07 1.76 5.30
CA TRP A 111 0.05 0.77 4.96
C TRP A 111 0.21 0.34 3.50
N GLU A 112 0.44 -0.95 3.29
CA GLU A 112 0.59 -1.60 1.98
C GLU A 112 -0.58 -2.51 1.67
N TYR A 113 -1.31 -2.22 0.60
CA TYR A 113 -2.34 -3.10 0.08
C TYR A 113 -2.40 -3.03 -1.45
N THR A 114 -2.19 -4.17 -2.10
CA THR A 114 -2.26 -4.35 -3.58
C THR A 114 -1.28 -3.53 -4.43
N CYS A 115 -0.42 -2.69 -3.84
CA CYS A 115 0.64 -1.98 -4.55
C CYS A 115 1.84 -2.93 -4.85
N PHE A 116 2.33 -3.68 -3.87
CA PHE A 116 3.49 -4.57 -4.04
C PHE A 116 3.27 -5.63 -5.13
N CYS A 117 2.06 -6.15 -5.27
CA CYS A 117 1.72 -7.11 -6.31
C CYS A 117 1.54 -6.46 -7.71
N ALA A 118 1.39 -5.16 -7.77
CA ALA A 118 1.34 -4.39 -9.01
C ALA A 118 2.74 -4.09 -9.57
N ILE A 119 3.77 -4.16 -8.71
CA ILE A 119 5.17 -3.89 -9.05
C ILE A 119 5.79 -5.12 -9.74
N GLU A 120 6.50 -4.90 -10.85
CA GLU A 120 7.31 -5.93 -11.48
C GLU A 120 8.28 -6.57 -10.46
N PRO A 121 8.37 -7.90 -10.37
CA PRO A 121 9.17 -8.58 -9.34
C PRO A 121 10.63 -8.10 -9.25
N ARG A 122 11.23 -7.70 -10.38
CA ARG A 122 12.60 -7.15 -10.42
C ARG A 122 12.77 -5.82 -9.68
N ARG A 123 11.69 -5.03 -9.50
CA ARG A 123 11.71 -3.74 -8.81
C ARG A 123 11.29 -3.80 -7.34
N ARG A 124 10.83 -4.95 -6.84
CA ARG A 124 10.35 -5.10 -5.45
C ARG A 124 11.42 -4.79 -4.40
N ALA A 125 12.69 -5.10 -4.68
CA ALA A 125 13.78 -4.74 -3.77
C ALA A 125 13.99 -3.22 -3.67
N GLU A 126 13.75 -2.48 -4.78
CA GLU A 126 13.75 -1.02 -4.81
C GLU A 126 12.62 -0.45 -3.94
N TYR A 127 11.39 -0.99 -4.11
CA TYR A 127 10.25 -0.64 -3.27
C TYR A 127 10.56 -0.79 -1.78
N VAL A 128 11.11 -1.93 -1.36
CA VAL A 128 11.46 -2.16 0.04
C VAL A 128 12.48 -1.14 0.57
N ARG A 129 13.48 -0.76 -0.26
CA ARG A 129 14.44 0.30 0.11
C ARG A 129 13.74 1.64 0.30
N THR A 130 12.87 2.03 -0.61
CA THR A 130 12.12 3.29 -0.52
C THR A 130 11.22 3.31 0.72
N MET A 131 10.47 2.24 0.99
CA MET A 131 9.62 2.17 2.19
C MET A 131 10.45 2.26 3.48
N ALA A 132 11.61 1.63 3.51
CA ALA A 132 12.52 1.78 4.65
C ALA A 132 13.08 3.21 4.78
N ALA A 133 13.39 3.87 3.67
CA ALA A 133 13.94 5.23 3.67
C ALA A 133 12.93 6.29 4.15
N ILE A 134 11.66 6.17 3.78
CA ILE A 134 10.62 7.13 4.20
C ILE A 134 10.16 6.93 5.65
N LEU A 135 10.35 5.74 6.23
CA LEU A 135 10.02 5.46 7.62
C LEU A 135 11.07 6.01 8.58
N ARG A 136 10.63 6.54 9.70
CA ARG A 136 11.49 6.86 10.85
C ARG A 136 12.16 5.60 11.41
N PRO A 137 13.28 5.71 12.12
CA PRO A 137 13.82 4.59 12.89
C PRO A 137 12.74 4.00 13.82
N GLY A 138 12.60 2.67 13.83
CA GLY A 138 11.55 2.00 14.60
C GLY A 138 10.12 2.16 14.06
N GLY A 139 9.92 2.81 12.91
CA GLY A 139 8.61 2.91 12.24
C GLY A 139 8.07 1.54 11.83
N TRP A 140 6.76 1.46 11.67
CA TRP A 140 6.08 0.21 11.31
C TRP A 140 5.67 0.17 9.83
N LEU A 141 5.63 -1.02 9.25
CA LEU A 141 5.02 -1.29 7.96
C LEU A 141 4.01 -2.42 8.14
N LEU A 142 2.73 -2.11 7.94
CA LEU A 142 1.64 -3.06 7.92
C LEU A 142 1.33 -3.38 6.46
N ALA A 143 1.46 -4.64 6.07
CA ALA A 143 1.25 -5.07 4.70
C ALA A 143 0.25 -6.22 4.62
N CYS A 144 -0.65 -6.15 3.65
CA CYS A 144 -1.51 -7.26 3.26
C CYS A 144 -1.11 -7.72 1.85
N PHE A 145 -0.21 -8.70 1.79
CA PHE A 145 0.31 -9.23 0.53
C PHE A 145 -0.72 -10.12 -0.18
N PHE A 146 -0.85 -9.91 -1.51
CA PHE A 146 -1.77 -10.60 -2.40
C PHE A 146 -1.18 -10.65 -3.83
N PRO A 147 -1.49 -11.64 -4.67
CA PRO A 147 -2.04 -12.94 -4.33
C PRO A 147 -0.95 -13.90 -3.85
N MET A 148 -1.24 -14.67 -2.80
CA MET A 148 -0.32 -15.69 -2.27
C MET A 148 -0.32 -16.99 -3.08
N ARG A 149 -1.00 -17.02 -4.21
CA ARG A 149 -1.08 -18.17 -5.15
C ARG A 149 -0.39 -17.84 -6.47
N ARG A 150 0.23 -18.84 -7.08
CA ARG A 150 0.84 -18.68 -8.42
C ARG A 150 -0.24 -18.32 -9.45
N ARG A 151 0.04 -17.27 -10.23
CA ARG A 151 -0.71 -16.88 -11.43
C ARG A 151 0.24 -16.85 -12.62
N ALA A 152 -0.28 -17.04 -13.83
CA ALA A 152 0.55 -17.15 -15.03
C ALA A 152 1.21 -15.82 -15.44
N ALA A 153 0.53 -14.69 -15.23
CA ALA A 153 1.01 -13.35 -15.59
C ALA A 153 0.41 -12.30 -14.63
N GLY A 154 1.03 -11.15 -14.49
CA GLY A 154 0.55 -10.01 -13.71
C GLY A 154 0.29 -8.78 -14.57
N PRO A 155 -0.10 -7.62 -13.98
CA PRO A 155 -0.52 -7.48 -12.59
C PRO A 155 -1.88 -8.13 -12.30
N PRO A 156 -2.13 -8.61 -11.09
CA PRO A 156 -1.22 -8.70 -9.96
C PRO A 156 -0.20 -9.82 -10.15
N PHE A 157 1.08 -9.53 -9.89
CA PHE A 157 2.14 -10.55 -9.87
C PHE A 157 2.08 -11.36 -8.57
N PRO A 158 2.29 -12.68 -8.62
CA PRO A 158 2.26 -13.52 -7.42
C PRO A 158 3.30 -13.08 -6.40
N VAL A 159 2.94 -13.23 -5.12
CA VAL A 159 3.81 -12.95 -3.97
C VAL A 159 3.95 -14.23 -3.16
N SER A 160 5.11 -14.47 -2.55
CA SER A 160 5.32 -15.57 -1.62
C SER A 160 5.94 -15.12 -0.31
N GLU A 161 5.61 -15.81 0.79
CA GLU A 161 6.23 -15.53 2.09
C GLU A 161 7.75 -15.57 2.02
N ARG A 162 8.32 -16.54 1.30
CA ARG A 162 9.78 -16.68 1.12
C ARG A 162 10.36 -15.43 0.47
N GLU A 163 9.71 -14.89 -0.56
CA GLU A 163 10.15 -13.68 -1.25
C GLU A 163 10.09 -12.47 -0.31
N VAL A 164 8.96 -12.26 0.37
CA VAL A 164 8.78 -11.16 1.32
C VAL A 164 9.83 -11.23 2.43
N ARG A 165 9.96 -12.38 3.10
CA ARG A 165 10.96 -12.56 4.17
C ARG A 165 12.37 -12.24 3.68
N ARG A 166 12.76 -12.72 2.49
CA ARG A 166 14.08 -12.43 1.90
C ARG A 166 14.29 -10.96 1.58
N LEU A 167 13.30 -10.28 0.98
CA LEU A 167 13.43 -8.90 0.54
C LEU A 167 13.43 -7.91 1.71
N PHE A 168 12.65 -8.18 2.74
CA PHE A 168 12.49 -7.27 3.88
C PHE A 168 13.52 -7.50 5.00
N ALA A 169 14.15 -8.68 5.10
CA ALA A 169 15.01 -9.09 6.22
C ALA A 169 16.15 -8.11 6.56
N ALA A 170 16.74 -7.45 5.55
CA ALA A 170 17.86 -6.53 5.77
C ALA A 170 17.46 -5.20 6.45
N ARG A 171 16.17 -4.86 6.46
CA ARG A 171 15.66 -3.54 6.90
C ARG A 171 14.51 -3.62 7.89
N PHE A 172 13.90 -4.78 7.99
CA PHE A 172 12.70 -4.97 8.81
C PHE A 172 12.75 -6.28 9.59
N ARG A 173 12.19 -6.24 10.80
CA ARG A 173 11.89 -7.40 11.62
C ARG A 173 10.40 -7.69 11.55
N VAL A 174 10.01 -8.93 11.32
CA VAL A 174 8.62 -9.37 11.41
C VAL A 174 8.19 -9.40 12.87
N GLU A 175 7.13 -8.65 13.21
CA GLU A 175 6.54 -8.66 14.55
C GLU A 175 5.34 -9.58 14.63
N ARG A 176 4.50 -9.58 13.59
CA ARG A 176 3.30 -10.41 13.51
C ARG A 176 3.03 -10.81 12.08
N ALA A 177 2.55 -12.03 11.86
CA ALA A 177 2.10 -12.50 10.55
C ALA A 177 0.91 -13.45 10.72
N PHE A 178 -0.14 -13.26 9.91
CA PHE A 178 -1.36 -14.06 9.99
C PHE A 178 -2.18 -13.96 8.71
N GLN A 179 -3.18 -14.83 8.57
CA GLN A 179 -4.15 -14.77 7.49
C GLN A 179 -5.31 -13.86 7.91
N PRO A 180 -5.57 -12.75 7.19
CA PRO A 180 -6.64 -11.83 7.55
C PRO A 180 -8.02 -12.35 7.11
N ARG A 181 -9.07 -11.76 7.67
CA ARG A 181 -10.40 -11.78 7.07
C ARG A 181 -10.41 -10.84 5.87
N SER A 182 -11.03 -11.26 4.76
CA SER A 182 -11.06 -10.50 3.54
C SER A 182 -12.35 -10.68 2.75
N VAL A 183 -12.48 -9.97 1.63
CA VAL A 183 -13.58 -10.18 0.67
C VAL A 183 -13.50 -11.58 0.07
N ARG A 184 -14.66 -12.19 -0.24
CA ARG A 184 -14.73 -13.59 -0.71
C ARG A 184 -13.73 -13.94 -1.83
N PRO A 185 -13.53 -13.11 -2.90
CA PRO A 185 -12.60 -13.47 -3.96
C PRO A 185 -11.11 -13.52 -3.52
N ARG A 186 -10.75 -12.86 -2.42
CA ARG A 186 -9.38 -12.77 -1.89
C ARG A 186 -9.16 -13.63 -0.65
N GLN A 187 -10.23 -14.10 -0.01
CA GLN A 187 -10.15 -14.92 1.20
C GLN A 187 -9.24 -16.12 0.98
N GLY A 188 -8.26 -16.30 1.87
CA GLY A 188 -7.26 -17.36 1.78
C GLY A 188 -6.15 -17.14 0.75
N GLN A 189 -6.12 -15.97 0.11
CA GLN A 189 -5.08 -15.57 -0.83
C GLN A 189 -4.29 -14.33 -0.36
N GLU A 190 -4.57 -13.87 0.84
CA GLU A 190 -3.92 -12.72 1.47
C GLU A 190 -3.12 -13.13 2.69
N TRP A 191 -2.05 -12.42 2.95
CA TRP A 191 -1.16 -12.62 4.08
C TRP A 191 -0.81 -11.28 4.72
N MET A 192 -1.26 -11.08 5.95
CA MET A 192 -1.05 -9.86 6.72
C MET A 192 0.24 -9.95 7.50
N VAL A 193 1.08 -8.92 7.41
CA VAL A 193 2.37 -8.87 8.11
C VAL A 193 2.57 -7.49 8.71
N LEU A 194 2.85 -7.44 10.00
CA LEU A 194 3.37 -6.26 10.68
C LEU A 194 4.90 -6.36 10.78
N LEU A 195 5.55 -5.39 10.22
CA LEU A 195 7.00 -5.27 10.13
C LEU A 195 7.46 -4.02 10.91
N ARG A 196 8.57 -4.13 11.62
CA ARG A 196 9.23 -3.01 12.29
C ARG A 196 10.55 -2.69 11.60
N LYS A 197 10.75 -1.42 11.22
CA LYS A 197 12.03 -0.97 10.68
C LYS A 197 13.13 -1.19 11.72
N THR A 198 14.20 -1.87 11.33
CA THR A 198 15.38 -2.03 12.18
C THR A 198 16.19 -0.74 12.21
N ASN A 199 16.76 -0.44 13.37
CA ASN A 199 17.76 0.61 13.51
C ASN A 199 19.07 0.07 12.89
N GLY A 200 19.31 0.35 11.63
CA GLY A 200 20.56 0.04 10.94
C GLY A 200 21.48 1.23 10.98
#